data_a7516e69d7fd9014864d405bbc2bceed
#
_entry.id   a7516e69d7fd9014864d405bbc2bceed
#
_cell.length_a   1.000
_cell.length_b   1.000
_cell.length_c   1.000
_cell.angle_alpha   90.00
_cell.angle_beta   90.00
_cell.angle_gamma   90.00
#
_symmetry.space_group_name_H-M   'P 1'
#
loop_
_entity.id
_entity.type
_entity.pdbx_description
1 polymer ?
#
loop_
_entity_poly.entity_id
_entity_poly.type
_entity_poly.pdbx_seq_one_letter_code
_entity_poly.pdbx_strand_id
1 'polypeptide(L)'
;MGNAIAFRQKSGTVFIDMAAAGGTSDNFGSPARKMQGVLPPEKFEYMPWAIWGNNNLLPQEMVRDMETCGILNTIVEAGARFGLGEGLDPVIIKREGAKKSIEKYVDDPEILNFLEDNNANIHNFAWMQDLLGLGNGIARFMLNKEGTKIVQIQRDDMSEVRFAKKNTQGRITDVYYSAEWDKITGQMDNRIFTKPLLDPANPLKDLQEKAKAGI
;
A
#
# COMPACT_ATOMS: atom_id res chain seq x y z
N MET A 1 -10.32 22.17 -10.91
CA MET A 1 -8.95 21.64 -11.14
C MET A 1 -8.46 21.13 -9.80
N GLY A 2 -8.25 19.83 -9.67
CA GLY A 2 -7.76 19.25 -8.41
C GLY A 2 -6.26 19.50 -8.26
N ASN A 3 -5.84 20.14 -7.19
CA ASN A 3 -4.44 20.25 -6.83
C ASN A 3 -3.98 18.88 -6.29
N ALA A 4 -3.00 18.26 -6.95
CA ALA A 4 -2.35 17.09 -6.41
C ALA A 4 -1.22 17.54 -5.48
N ILE A 5 -1.19 17.03 -4.25
CA ILE A 5 -0.06 17.18 -3.35
C ILE A 5 0.92 16.06 -3.67
N ALA A 6 2.16 16.40 -3.94
CA ALA A 6 3.24 15.43 -4.11
C ALA A 6 4.32 15.70 -3.07
N PHE A 7 5.04 14.65 -2.70
CA PHE A 7 6.16 14.74 -1.80
C PHE A 7 7.46 14.74 -2.60
N ARG A 8 8.37 15.63 -2.25
CA ARG A 8 9.72 15.68 -2.84
C ARG A 8 10.69 14.96 -1.92
N GLN A 9 11.43 14.06 -2.51
CA GLN A 9 12.65 13.55 -1.92
C GLN A 9 13.73 14.63 -2.02
N LYS A 10 14.47 14.94 -0.94
CA LYS A 10 15.54 15.97 -0.94
C LYS A 10 16.66 15.67 -1.94
N SER A 11 16.88 14.41 -2.29
CA SER A 11 17.85 13.97 -3.31
C SER A 11 17.30 13.92 -4.75
N GLY A 12 15.98 14.09 -4.92
CA GLY A 12 15.31 14.04 -6.22
C GLY A 12 13.80 14.19 -6.07
N THR A 13 13.10 14.40 -7.17
CA THR A 13 11.64 14.54 -7.13
C THR A 13 11.00 13.20 -7.47
N VAL A 14 10.30 12.59 -6.52
CA VAL A 14 9.45 11.43 -6.75
C VAL A 14 8.01 11.90 -6.90
N PHE A 15 7.46 11.74 -8.08
CA PHE A 15 6.04 12.00 -8.31
C PHE A 15 5.26 10.72 -8.02
N ILE A 16 4.53 10.69 -6.91
CA ILE A 16 3.59 9.61 -6.63
C ILE A 16 2.29 9.99 -7.35
N ASP A 17 2.10 9.45 -8.54
CA ASP A 17 0.84 9.57 -9.25
C ASP A 17 -0.07 8.40 -8.82
N MET A 18 -0.93 8.66 -7.84
CA MET A 18 -1.88 7.65 -7.37
C MET A 18 -2.88 7.22 -8.47
N ALA A 19 -2.99 7.98 -9.55
CA ALA A 19 -3.79 7.60 -10.70
C ALA A 19 -3.08 6.58 -11.62
N ALA A 20 -1.77 6.43 -11.50
CA ALA A 20 -0.99 5.51 -12.33
C ALA A 20 -0.94 4.06 -11.78
N ALA A 21 -1.43 3.82 -10.57
CA ALA A 21 -1.52 2.47 -10.00
C ALA A 21 -2.55 1.55 -10.72
N GLY A 22 -3.28 2.09 -11.72
CA GLY A 22 -4.15 1.35 -12.61
C GLY A 22 -3.47 0.83 -13.89
N GLY A 23 -2.14 0.84 -13.95
CA GLY A 23 -1.39 0.26 -15.06
C GLY A 23 -1.72 -1.22 -15.20
N THR A 24 -2.23 -1.60 -16.35
CA THR A 24 -2.42 -2.98 -16.76
C THR A 24 -1.13 -3.75 -16.53
N SER A 25 -1.19 -4.72 -15.63
CA SER A 25 -0.06 -5.56 -15.20
C SER A 25 0.44 -6.55 -16.26
N ASP A 26 0.21 -6.25 -17.55
CA ASP A 26 0.48 -7.23 -18.62
C ASP A 26 1.92 -7.22 -19.13
N ASN A 27 2.80 -6.37 -18.58
CA ASN A 27 4.18 -6.25 -19.10
C ASN A 27 5.33 -6.39 -18.09
N PHE A 28 5.09 -6.84 -16.88
CA PHE A 28 6.17 -7.37 -16.07
C PHE A 28 6.35 -8.86 -16.37
N GLY A 29 6.88 -9.15 -17.55
CA GLY A 29 7.44 -10.44 -17.89
C GLY A 29 8.70 -10.72 -17.09
N SER A 30 8.59 -10.83 -15.79
CA SER A 30 9.52 -11.64 -15.03
C SER A 30 9.34 -13.05 -15.55
N PRO A 31 10.42 -13.77 -15.97
CA PRO A 31 10.30 -15.18 -16.23
C PRO A 31 9.85 -15.78 -14.90
N ALA A 32 8.54 -15.97 -14.75
CA ALA A 32 8.00 -16.73 -13.66
C ALA A 32 8.80 -18.03 -13.69
N ARG A 33 9.71 -18.20 -12.72
CA ARG A 33 10.18 -19.53 -12.41
C ARG A 33 8.91 -20.33 -12.33
N LYS A 34 8.68 -21.19 -13.32
CA LYS A 34 7.72 -22.27 -13.20
C LYS A 34 8.19 -23.07 -12.00
N MET A 35 7.75 -22.67 -10.80
CA MET A 35 7.81 -23.53 -9.64
C MET A 35 6.90 -24.69 -10.03
N GLN A 36 7.55 -25.79 -10.43
CA GLN A 36 6.86 -26.99 -10.83
C GLN A 36 5.91 -27.39 -9.71
N GLY A 37 4.60 -27.21 -9.97
CA GLY A 37 3.62 -28.21 -9.64
C GLY A 37 3.27 -28.40 -8.19
N VAL A 38 2.83 -27.37 -7.48
CA VAL A 38 1.75 -27.61 -6.54
C VAL A 38 0.65 -26.64 -6.92
N LEU A 39 -0.37 -27.14 -7.59
CA LEU A 39 -1.62 -26.40 -7.75
C LEU A 39 -2.10 -25.97 -6.37
N PRO A 40 -2.53 -24.72 -6.20
CA PRO A 40 -3.12 -24.32 -4.92
C PRO A 40 -4.21 -25.34 -4.58
N PRO A 41 -4.28 -25.78 -3.31
CA PRO A 41 -5.32 -26.71 -2.89
C PRO A 41 -6.68 -26.18 -3.36
N GLU A 42 -7.52 -27.02 -3.93
CA GLU A 42 -8.86 -26.69 -4.45
C GLU A 42 -9.67 -25.82 -3.48
N LYS A 43 -9.44 -25.99 -2.17
CA LYS A 43 -10.07 -25.21 -1.11
C LYS A 43 -9.85 -23.69 -1.21
N PHE A 44 -8.80 -23.22 -1.90
CA PHE A 44 -8.51 -21.79 -2.04
C PHE A 44 -9.16 -21.15 -3.28
N GLU A 45 -9.65 -21.94 -4.22
CA GLU A 45 -10.27 -21.44 -5.44
C GLU A 45 -11.49 -20.55 -5.16
N TYR A 46 -12.26 -20.90 -4.13
CA TYR A 46 -13.49 -20.21 -3.75
C TYR A 46 -13.29 -19.07 -2.74
N MET A 47 -12.05 -18.80 -2.30
CA MET A 47 -11.80 -17.72 -1.36
C MET A 47 -11.99 -16.35 -2.02
N PRO A 48 -12.54 -15.35 -1.31
CA PRO A 48 -12.79 -14.02 -1.86
C PRO A 48 -11.51 -13.19 -2.07
N TRP A 49 -10.40 -13.59 -1.47
CA TRP A 49 -9.10 -12.95 -1.60
C TRP A 49 -8.19 -13.63 -2.63
N ALA A 50 -7.21 -12.88 -3.12
CA ALA A 50 -6.13 -13.41 -3.93
C ALA A 50 -5.15 -14.22 -3.06
N ILE A 51 -4.80 -15.39 -3.54
CA ILE A 51 -3.89 -16.29 -2.83
C ILE A 51 -2.45 -15.91 -3.15
N TRP A 52 -1.61 -15.86 -2.13
CA TRP A 52 -0.19 -15.57 -2.27
C TRP A 52 0.64 -16.84 -1.99
N GLY A 53 1.21 -17.41 -3.05
CA GLY A 53 1.91 -18.69 -2.99
C GLY A 53 0.95 -19.89 -2.92
N ASN A 54 1.49 -21.07 -2.70
CA ASN A 54 0.72 -22.31 -2.75
C ASN A 54 -0.20 -22.51 -1.54
N ASN A 55 0.21 -21.99 -0.39
CA ASN A 55 -0.47 -22.13 0.90
C ASN A 55 -1.03 -20.82 1.45
N ASN A 56 -0.98 -19.74 0.66
CA ASN A 56 -1.34 -18.39 1.07
C ASN A 56 -0.41 -17.79 2.16
N LEU A 57 0.78 -18.35 2.37
CA LEU A 57 1.74 -17.90 3.38
C LEU A 57 2.99 -17.23 2.79
N LEU A 58 3.04 -17.01 1.48
CA LEU A 58 4.21 -16.42 0.82
C LEU A 58 4.69 -15.11 1.47
N PRO A 59 3.81 -14.15 1.86
CA PRO A 59 4.27 -12.92 2.51
C PRO A 59 4.97 -13.19 3.85
N GLN A 60 4.45 -14.11 4.67
CA GLN A 60 5.08 -14.48 5.94
C GLN A 60 6.42 -15.18 5.72
N GLU A 61 6.52 -16.01 4.69
CA GLU A 61 7.77 -16.69 4.30
C GLU A 61 8.80 -15.66 3.83
N MET A 62 8.39 -14.68 3.01
CA MET A 62 9.28 -13.62 2.55
C MET A 62 9.77 -12.72 3.70
N VAL A 63 8.90 -12.35 4.64
CA VAL A 63 9.31 -11.59 5.85
C VAL A 63 10.33 -12.37 6.64
N ARG A 64 10.07 -13.65 6.92
CA ARG A 64 11.02 -14.51 7.63
C ARG A 64 12.36 -14.64 6.88
N ASP A 65 12.33 -14.75 5.57
CA ASP A 65 13.55 -14.84 4.76
C ASP A 65 14.35 -13.52 4.81
N MET A 66 13.68 -12.37 4.81
CA MET A 66 14.31 -11.07 5.02
C MET A 66 14.93 -10.95 6.42
N GLU A 67 14.24 -11.43 7.46
CA GLU A 67 14.75 -11.41 8.84
C GLU A 67 15.93 -12.34 9.06
N THR A 68 15.96 -13.48 8.40
CA THR A 68 17.00 -14.52 8.59
C THR A 68 18.19 -14.36 7.65
N CYS A 69 18.00 -13.76 6.47
CA CYS A 69 19.04 -13.51 5.50
C CYS A 69 19.54 -12.07 5.55
N GLY A 70 20.63 -11.81 6.26
CA GLY A 70 21.18 -10.46 6.44
C GLY A 70 21.49 -9.73 5.12
N ILE A 71 21.89 -10.46 4.07
CA ILE A 71 22.15 -9.87 2.75
C ILE A 71 20.86 -9.35 2.13
N LEU A 72 19.78 -10.14 2.19
CA LEU A 72 18.48 -9.77 1.63
C LEU A 72 17.90 -8.54 2.38
N ASN A 73 17.96 -8.57 3.71
CA ASN A 73 17.54 -7.43 4.53
C ASN A 73 18.34 -6.16 4.20
N THR A 74 19.68 -6.29 4.05
CA THR A 74 20.53 -5.15 3.67
C THR A 74 20.17 -4.57 2.32
N ILE A 75 19.86 -5.41 1.33
CA ILE A 75 19.44 -4.95 -0.01
C ILE A 75 18.12 -4.18 0.07
N VAL A 76 17.13 -4.71 0.79
CA VAL A 76 15.82 -4.07 0.96
C VAL A 76 15.96 -2.74 1.73
N GLU A 77 16.74 -2.75 2.82
CA GLU A 77 16.99 -1.54 3.62
C GLU A 77 17.74 -0.46 2.82
N ALA A 78 18.80 -0.84 2.13
CA ALA A 78 19.55 0.08 1.28
C ALA A 78 18.66 0.66 0.17
N GLY A 79 17.86 -0.19 -0.51
CA GLY A 79 16.91 0.25 -1.52
C GLY A 79 15.88 1.23 -0.96
N ALA A 80 15.34 0.96 0.23
CA ALA A 80 14.40 1.85 0.91
C ALA A 80 15.04 3.19 1.26
N ARG A 81 16.28 3.20 1.77
CA ARG A 81 17.03 4.44 2.05
C ARG A 81 17.33 5.23 0.78
N PHE A 82 17.75 4.58 -0.29
CA PHE A 82 17.93 5.24 -1.59
C PHE A 82 16.60 5.78 -2.14
N GLY A 83 15.53 5.01 -2.02
CA GLY A 83 14.21 5.42 -2.45
C GLY A 83 13.66 6.62 -1.68
N LEU A 84 13.87 6.70 -0.38
CA LEU A 84 13.39 7.80 0.46
C LEU A 84 14.35 9.01 0.48
N GLY A 85 15.66 8.78 0.38
CA GLY A 85 16.69 9.84 0.48
C GLY A 85 16.66 10.53 1.85
N GLU A 86 16.65 11.87 1.84
CA GLU A 86 16.63 12.68 3.06
C GLU A 86 15.24 12.89 3.67
N GLY A 87 14.21 12.32 3.06
CA GLY A 87 12.82 12.44 3.53
C GLY A 87 11.89 13.08 2.50
N LEU A 88 10.69 13.41 2.94
CA LEU A 88 9.61 13.94 2.12
C LEU A 88 9.27 15.37 2.55
N ASP A 89 9.16 16.25 1.59
CA ASP A 89 8.64 17.61 1.77
C ASP A 89 7.32 17.78 1.01
N PRO A 90 6.31 18.42 1.59
CA PRO A 90 5.06 18.70 0.90
C PRO A 90 5.29 19.82 -0.14
N VAL A 91 4.82 19.60 -1.37
CA VAL A 91 4.96 20.59 -2.45
C VAL A 91 3.68 20.74 -3.27
N ILE A 92 3.44 21.93 -3.79
CA ILE A 92 2.40 22.19 -4.77
C ILE A 92 2.99 21.95 -6.16
N ILE A 93 2.30 21.12 -6.95
CA ILE A 93 2.71 20.80 -8.31
C ILE A 93 1.82 21.54 -9.30
N LYS A 94 2.46 22.30 -10.20
CA LYS A 94 1.80 22.83 -11.38
C LYS A 94 1.88 21.80 -12.51
N ARG A 95 0.75 21.53 -13.13
CA ARG A 95 0.65 20.66 -14.30
C ARG A 95 0.39 21.50 -15.54
N GLU A 96 1.31 21.43 -16.50
CA GLU A 96 1.15 22.03 -17.82
C GLU A 96 1.22 20.91 -18.88
N GLY A 97 0.05 20.38 -19.25
CA GLY A 97 -0.05 19.21 -20.11
C GLY A 97 0.58 17.96 -19.46
N ALA A 98 1.56 17.36 -20.15
CA ALA A 98 2.30 16.20 -19.65
C ALA A 98 3.47 16.59 -18.71
N LYS A 99 3.82 17.86 -18.64
CA LYS A 99 4.92 18.33 -17.79
C LYS A 99 4.41 18.64 -16.39
N LYS A 100 5.18 18.21 -15.38
CA LYS A 100 4.95 18.52 -13.98
C LYS A 100 6.14 19.32 -13.48
N SER A 101 5.88 20.44 -12.83
CA SER A 101 6.92 21.26 -12.18
C SER A 101 6.51 21.57 -10.75
N ILE A 102 7.48 21.68 -9.86
CA ILE A 102 7.24 22.17 -8.50
C ILE A 102 6.97 23.66 -8.60
N GLU A 103 5.78 24.08 -8.17
CA GLU A 103 5.43 25.50 -8.12
C GLU A 103 5.91 26.12 -6.82
N LYS A 104 5.68 25.45 -5.71
CA LYS A 104 5.96 26.00 -4.38
C LYS A 104 6.10 24.87 -3.35
N TYR A 105 6.99 25.05 -2.36
CA TYR A 105 6.97 24.28 -1.12
C TYR A 105 5.78 24.71 -0.27
N VAL A 106 5.15 23.74 0.38
CA VAL A 106 4.06 24.00 1.29
C VAL A 106 4.67 24.33 2.65
N ASP A 107 4.48 25.59 3.07
CA ASP A 107 4.90 26.07 4.40
C ASP A 107 3.63 26.34 5.23
N ASP A 108 2.76 25.32 5.31
CA ASP A 108 1.54 25.36 6.07
C ASP A 108 1.75 24.58 7.38
N PRO A 109 1.69 25.25 8.55
CA PRO A 109 1.95 24.60 9.84
C PRO A 109 0.99 23.45 10.13
N GLU A 110 -0.26 23.47 9.64
CA GLU A 110 -1.20 22.38 9.86
C GLU A 110 -0.75 21.11 9.13
N ILE A 111 -0.24 21.25 7.90
CA ILE A 111 0.27 20.14 7.10
C ILE A 111 1.58 19.62 7.67
N LEU A 112 2.51 20.52 8.04
CA LEU A 112 3.80 20.13 8.59
C LEU A 112 3.65 19.40 9.92
N ASN A 113 2.83 19.94 10.84
CA ASN A 113 2.53 19.30 12.12
C ASN A 113 1.84 17.93 11.92
N PHE A 114 0.90 17.83 10.97
CA PHE A 114 0.26 16.55 10.66
C PHE A 114 1.28 15.49 10.20
N LEU A 115 2.24 15.86 9.35
CA LEU A 115 3.27 14.95 8.87
C LEU A 115 4.24 14.54 10.00
N GLU A 116 4.57 15.47 10.89
CA GLU A 116 5.42 15.24 12.05
C GLU A 116 4.71 14.35 13.08
N ASP A 117 3.49 14.69 13.47
CA ASP A 117 2.66 13.92 14.41
C ASP A 117 2.44 12.48 13.95
N ASN A 118 2.35 12.28 12.63
CA ASN A 118 2.20 10.96 12.03
C ASN A 118 3.55 10.27 11.71
N ASN A 119 4.68 10.86 12.08
CA ASN A 119 6.01 10.29 11.77
C ASN A 119 6.14 9.89 10.29
N ALA A 120 5.69 10.76 9.38
CA ALA A 120 5.52 10.43 7.96
C ALA A 120 6.78 9.84 7.31
N ASN A 121 7.97 10.32 7.67
CA ASN A 121 9.23 9.82 7.14
C ASN A 121 9.52 8.37 7.59
N ILE A 122 9.22 8.02 8.84
CA ILE A 122 9.40 6.66 9.37
C ILE A 122 8.44 5.70 8.67
N HIS A 123 7.18 6.09 8.56
CA HIS A 123 6.19 5.27 7.85
C HIS A 123 6.52 5.10 6.37
N ASN A 124 6.96 6.15 5.70
CA ASN A 124 7.35 6.06 4.28
C ASN A 124 8.56 5.14 4.08
N PHE A 125 9.52 5.17 5.00
CA PHE A 125 10.65 4.23 4.97
C PHE A 125 10.17 2.78 5.10
N ALA A 126 9.28 2.51 6.05
CA ALA A 126 8.73 1.18 6.26
C ALA A 126 7.86 0.70 5.07
N TRP A 127 7.05 1.59 4.48
CA TRP A 127 6.30 1.26 3.25
C TRP A 127 7.21 0.99 2.06
N MET A 128 8.33 1.71 1.96
CA MET A 128 9.31 1.44 0.90
C MET A 128 9.95 0.07 1.08
N GLN A 129 10.22 -0.35 2.33
CA GLN A 129 10.68 -1.71 2.62
C GLN A 129 9.62 -2.76 2.23
N ASP A 130 8.34 -2.54 2.57
CA ASP A 130 7.25 -3.43 2.16
C ASP A 130 7.13 -3.51 0.64
N LEU A 131 7.22 -2.38 -0.04
CA LEU A 131 7.15 -2.33 -1.50
C LEU A 131 8.29 -3.10 -2.16
N LEU A 132 9.51 -2.96 -1.65
CA LEU A 132 10.69 -3.64 -2.20
C LEU A 132 10.73 -5.12 -1.81
N GLY A 133 10.35 -5.45 -0.58
CA GLY A 133 10.36 -6.81 -0.08
C GLY A 133 9.15 -7.64 -0.52
N LEU A 134 7.96 -7.06 -0.49
CA LEU A 134 6.69 -7.77 -0.70
C LEU A 134 5.93 -7.31 -1.96
N GLY A 135 6.45 -6.30 -2.66
CA GLY A 135 5.82 -5.75 -3.88
C GLY A 135 4.57 -4.89 -3.62
N ASN A 136 4.19 -4.68 -2.38
CA ASN A 136 3.02 -3.90 -1.98
C ASN A 136 3.27 -3.22 -0.64
N GLY A 137 2.52 -2.14 -0.37
CA GLY A 137 2.46 -1.48 0.93
C GLY A 137 1.03 -1.03 1.18
N ILE A 138 0.60 -1.04 2.44
CA ILE A 138 -0.75 -0.64 2.83
C ILE A 138 -0.71 0.32 4.01
N ALA A 139 -1.65 1.26 4.00
CA ALA A 139 -1.87 2.21 5.08
C ALA A 139 -3.33 2.27 5.46
N ARG A 140 -3.58 2.47 6.74
CA ARG A 140 -4.91 2.71 7.30
C ARG A 140 -5.03 4.16 7.68
N PHE A 141 -6.11 4.80 7.25
CA PHE A 141 -6.47 6.15 7.68
C PHE A 141 -7.44 6.07 8.85
N MET A 142 -7.09 6.76 9.93
CA MET A 142 -7.99 6.94 11.05
C MET A 142 -8.62 8.31 10.98
N LEU A 143 -9.96 8.35 11.04
CA LEU A 143 -10.74 9.58 11.03
C LEU A 143 -11.05 10.04 12.44
N ASN A 144 -11.29 11.34 12.61
CA ASN A 144 -11.90 11.87 13.82
C ASN A 144 -13.33 11.30 13.99
N LYS A 145 -13.91 11.47 15.20
CA LYS A 145 -15.27 10.95 15.52
C LYS A 145 -16.36 11.46 14.56
N GLU A 146 -16.14 12.61 13.94
CA GLU A 146 -17.07 13.23 13.01
C GLU A 146 -16.87 12.77 11.56
N GLY A 147 -15.81 12.01 11.27
CA GLY A 147 -15.48 11.55 9.91
C GLY A 147 -15.05 12.65 8.95
N THR A 148 -14.64 13.82 9.47
CA THR A 148 -14.32 15.01 8.65
C THR A 148 -12.85 15.21 8.39
N LYS A 149 -11.98 14.68 9.25
CA LYS A 149 -10.52 14.83 9.16
C LYS A 149 -9.81 13.49 9.39
N ILE A 150 -8.72 13.25 8.63
CA ILE A 150 -7.75 12.19 8.94
C ILE A 150 -6.92 12.68 10.13
N VAL A 151 -6.94 11.93 11.22
CA VAL A 151 -6.16 12.25 12.43
C VAL A 151 -4.88 11.44 12.53
N GLN A 152 -4.87 10.25 11.92
CA GLN A 152 -3.69 9.39 11.94
C GLN A 152 -3.60 8.54 10.68
N ILE A 153 -2.37 8.32 10.24
CA ILE A 153 -2.02 7.36 9.22
C ILE A 153 -1.20 6.26 9.88
N GLN A 154 -1.66 5.02 9.76
CA GLN A 154 -0.99 3.86 10.34
C GLN A 154 -0.56 2.89 9.24
N ARG A 155 0.69 2.43 9.28
CA ARG A 155 1.13 1.31 8.47
C ARG A 155 0.56 0.02 9.04
N ASP A 156 0.04 -0.83 8.18
CA ASP A 156 -0.33 -2.19 8.53
C ASP A 156 0.76 -3.18 8.08
N ASP A 157 0.87 -4.31 8.79
CA ASP A 157 1.79 -5.37 8.42
C ASP A 157 1.30 -6.06 7.14
N MET A 158 2.07 -5.92 6.08
CA MET A 158 1.72 -6.46 4.77
C MET A 158 1.65 -7.99 4.76
N SER A 159 2.34 -8.67 5.68
CA SER A 159 2.26 -10.12 5.83
C SER A 159 0.89 -10.60 6.29
N GLU A 160 0.17 -9.78 7.05
CA GLU A 160 -1.18 -10.06 7.56
C GLU A 160 -2.29 -9.71 6.57
N VAL A 161 -1.96 -9.10 5.44
CA VAL A 161 -2.94 -8.57 4.48
C VAL A 161 -3.09 -9.46 3.26
N ARG A 162 -4.33 -9.61 2.79
CA ARG A 162 -4.66 -10.20 1.48
C ARG A 162 -5.64 -9.30 0.75
N PHE A 163 -5.38 -9.04 -0.51
CA PHE A 163 -6.29 -8.26 -1.34
C PHE A 163 -7.44 -9.11 -1.85
N ALA A 164 -8.62 -8.53 -1.96
CA ALA A 164 -9.74 -9.15 -2.64
C ALA A 164 -9.37 -9.54 -4.08
N LYS A 165 -10.01 -10.55 -4.62
CA LYS A 165 -9.97 -10.82 -6.06
C LYS A 165 -10.53 -9.63 -6.81
N LYS A 166 -9.98 -9.36 -8.01
CA LYS A 166 -10.50 -8.31 -8.88
C LYS A 166 -11.98 -8.59 -9.20
N ASN A 167 -12.79 -7.56 -9.07
CA ASN A 167 -14.19 -7.62 -9.46
C ASN A 167 -14.33 -7.64 -11.01
N THR A 168 -15.56 -7.68 -11.51
CA THR A 168 -15.87 -7.69 -12.96
C THR A 168 -15.35 -6.47 -13.71
N GLN A 169 -15.04 -5.37 -12.99
CA GLN A 169 -14.45 -4.15 -13.54
C GLN A 169 -12.91 -4.14 -13.46
N GLY A 170 -12.31 -5.24 -13.01
CA GLY A 170 -10.86 -5.35 -12.82
C GLY A 170 -10.32 -4.61 -11.58
N ARG A 171 -11.17 -4.13 -10.68
CA ARG A 171 -10.79 -3.38 -9.48
C ARG A 171 -10.75 -4.27 -8.26
N ILE A 172 -9.83 -3.96 -7.34
CA ILE A 172 -9.77 -4.51 -5.98
C ILE A 172 -10.48 -3.50 -5.08
N THR A 173 -11.49 -3.96 -4.35
CA THR A 173 -12.35 -3.09 -3.53
C THR A 173 -12.13 -3.26 -2.04
N ASP A 174 -11.58 -4.41 -1.64
CA ASP A 174 -11.48 -4.78 -0.24
C ASP A 174 -10.13 -5.40 0.07
N VAL A 175 -9.78 -5.36 1.34
CA VAL A 175 -8.65 -6.09 1.93
C VAL A 175 -9.11 -6.92 3.10
N TYR A 176 -8.47 -8.05 3.27
CA TYR A 176 -8.70 -9.02 4.33
C TYR A 176 -7.47 -9.06 5.22
N TYR A 177 -7.68 -9.03 6.51
CA TYR A 177 -6.63 -9.05 7.53
C TYR A 177 -6.76 -10.29 8.38
N SER A 178 -5.66 -10.96 8.63
CA SER A 178 -5.54 -11.99 9.64
C SER A 178 -4.08 -12.18 10.06
N ALA A 179 -3.84 -12.31 11.36
CA ALA A 179 -2.53 -12.72 11.88
C ALA A 179 -2.29 -14.22 11.77
N GLU A 180 -3.33 -15.01 11.45
CA GLU A 180 -3.31 -16.48 11.50
C GLU A 180 -3.72 -17.10 10.17
N TRP A 181 -3.15 -16.61 9.06
CA TRP A 181 -3.43 -17.15 7.72
C TRP A 181 -3.18 -18.67 7.59
N ASP A 182 -2.24 -19.20 8.38
CA ASP A 182 -1.93 -20.64 8.45
C ASP A 182 -3.09 -21.50 8.98
N LYS A 183 -3.95 -20.91 9.80
CA LYS A 183 -5.08 -21.61 10.44
C LYS A 183 -6.41 -21.41 9.73
N ILE A 184 -6.45 -20.55 8.71
CA ILE A 184 -7.69 -20.26 7.99
C ILE A 184 -8.04 -21.39 7.05
N THR A 185 -9.24 -21.94 7.25
CA THR A 185 -9.73 -23.08 6.48
C THR A 185 -10.97 -22.78 5.64
N GLY A 186 -11.56 -21.59 5.78
CA GLY A 186 -12.80 -21.24 5.10
C GLY A 186 -13.04 -19.74 5.00
N GLN A 187 -14.02 -19.35 4.18
CA GLN A 187 -14.34 -17.94 3.90
C GLN A 187 -14.95 -17.19 5.09
N MET A 188 -15.64 -17.90 5.96
CA MET A 188 -16.38 -17.36 7.12
C MET A 188 -15.63 -17.55 8.42
N ASP A 189 -14.31 -17.46 8.36
CA ASP A 189 -13.47 -17.58 9.56
C ASP A 189 -13.52 -16.26 10.34
N ASN A 190 -13.85 -16.35 11.64
CA ASN A 190 -13.96 -15.17 12.53
C ASN A 190 -12.62 -14.48 12.83
N ARG A 191 -11.52 -15.07 12.41
CA ARG A 191 -10.16 -14.47 12.48
C ARG A 191 -9.86 -13.54 11.31
N ILE A 192 -10.78 -13.42 10.35
CA ILE A 192 -10.62 -12.54 9.19
C ILE A 192 -11.42 -11.27 9.39
N PHE A 193 -10.75 -10.15 9.26
CA PHE A 193 -11.36 -8.83 9.26
C PHE A 193 -11.31 -8.26 7.85
N THR A 194 -12.41 -7.72 7.38
CA THR A 194 -12.49 -7.09 6.05
C THR A 194 -12.55 -5.57 6.20
N LYS A 195 -11.78 -4.87 5.37
CA LYS A 195 -11.81 -3.40 5.27
C LYS A 195 -11.87 -2.99 3.80
N PRO A 196 -12.64 -1.95 3.47
CA PRO A 196 -12.70 -1.44 2.12
C PRO A 196 -11.42 -0.68 1.76
N LEU A 197 -10.96 -0.83 0.53
CA LEU A 197 -9.92 0.02 -0.05
C LEU A 197 -10.52 1.33 -0.54
N LEU A 198 -9.75 2.41 -0.41
CA LEU A 198 -10.12 3.68 -1.02
C LEU A 198 -9.97 3.61 -2.55
N ASP A 199 -10.89 4.25 -3.27
CA ASP A 199 -10.77 4.40 -4.73
C ASP A 199 -9.59 5.33 -5.06
N PRO A 200 -8.52 4.84 -5.70
CA PRO A 200 -7.36 5.65 -6.02
C PRO A 200 -7.67 6.79 -7.01
N ALA A 201 -8.75 6.68 -7.78
CA ALA A 201 -9.16 7.73 -8.70
C ALA A 201 -9.79 8.94 -8.00
N ASN A 202 -10.50 8.71 -6.88
CA ASN A 202 -11.18 9.76 -6.11
C ASN A 202 -11.10 9.50 -4.60
N PRO A 203 -9.91 9.44 -4.01
CA PRO A 203 -9.73 8.94 -2.64
C PRO A 203 -10.46 9.79 -1.59
N LEU A 204 -10.48 11.11 -1.74
CA LEU A 204 -11.15 11.99 -0.77
C LEU A 204 -12.67 11.83 -0.78
N LYS A 205 -13.26 11.72 -1.98
CA LYS A 205 -14.70 11.53 -2.11
C LYS A 205 -15.12 10.18 -1.55
N ASP A 206 -14.40 9.14 -1.91
CA ASP A 206 -14.64 7.78 -1.44
C ASP A 206 -14.50 7.68 0.09
N LEU A 207 -13.46 8.32 0.66
CA LEU A 207 -13.27 8.41 2.11
C LEU A 207 -14.47 9.04 2.81
N GLN A 208 -14.98 10.17 2.26
CA GLN A 208 -16.13 10.86 2.83
C GLN A 208 -17.42 10.03 2.73
N GLU A 209 -17.61 9.31 1.62
CA GLU A 209 -18.76 8.42 1.43
C GLU A 209 -18.73 7.24 2.41
N LYS A 210 -17.58 6.60 2.57
CA LYS A 210 -17.37 5.50 3.53
C LYS A 210 -17.53 5.96 4.98
N ALA A 211 -16.97 7.11 5.33
CA ALA A 211 -17.13 7.69 6.66
C ALA A 211 -18.61 7.97 7.00
N LYS A 212 -19.41 8.47 6.05
CA LYS A 212 -20.86 8.67 6.24
C LYS A 212 -21.63 7.36 6.37
N ALA A 213 -21.16 6.31 5.72
CA ALA A 213 -21.75 4.97 5.81
C ALA A 213 -21.35 4.22 7.09
N GLY A 214 -20.41 4.76 7.88
CA GLY A 214 -19.94 4.12 9.12
C GLY A 214 -19.01 2.91 8.87
N ILE A 215 -18.34 2.91 7.73
CA ILE A 215 -17.46 1.81 7.28
C ILE A 215 -16.00 2.19 7.51
#